data_e45b9988f3301fae3adc3922808e3099
#
_entry.id   e45b9988f3301fae3adc3922808e3099
#
_cell.length_a   1.000
_cell.length_b   1.000
_cell.length_c   1.000
_cell.angle_alpha   90.00
_cell.angle_beta   90.00
_cell.angle_gamma   90.00
#
_symmetry.space_group_name_H-M   'P 1'
#
loop_
_entity.id
_entity.type
_entity.pdbx_description
1 polymer ?
#
loop_
_entity_poly.entity_id
_entity_poly.type
_entity_poly.pdbx_seq_one_letter_code
_entity_poly.pdbx_strand_id
1 'polypeptide(L)'
;MITELPVGYEISTDPARLDRAAVHKWLSEDAYWALGRPRDKQDKAIDNSLNFGVYSSSSGAQVGYARVITDSATFAWLCDVYIARDSRGKRLGHALVAAVREHLAPYGLRRILLATADAHGVYAAEGFAPLEHPEKWMTLGAQ
;
A
#
# COMPACT_ATOMS: atom_id res chain seq x y z
N MET A 1 13.51 1.84 14.82
CA MET A 1 12.88 0.59 15.26
C MET A 1 11.97 0.09 14.15
N ILE A 2 12.11 -1.18 13.77
CA ILE A 2 11.29 -1.78 12.72
C ILE A 2 9.96 -2.20 13.33
N THR A 3 8.85 -1.84 12.67
CA THR A 3 7.52 -2.28 13.10
C THR A 3 7.35 -3.75 12.73
N GLU A 4 7.14 -4.59 13.74
CA GLU A 4 6.98 -6.02 13.53
C GLU A 4 5.55 -6.38 13.09
N LEU A 5 5.45 -7.41 12.24
CA LEU A 5 4.18 -7.98 11.85
C LEU A 5 3.57 -8.73 13.05
N PRO A 6 2.31 -8.44 13.40
CA PRO A 6 1.64 -9.20 14.47
C PRO A 6 1.60 -10.70 14.20
N VAL A 7 1.67 -11.48 15.29
CA VAL A 7 1.54 -12.94 15.20
C VAL A 7 0.19 -13.32 14.59
N GLY A 8 0.21 -14.33 13.72
CA GLY A 8 -1.01 -14.81 13.05
C GLY A 8 -1.25 -14.19 11.67
N TYR A 9 -0.32 -13.36 11.20
CA TYR A 9 -0.41 -12.73 9.89
C TYR A 9 0.88 -12.93 9.11
N GLU A 10 0.77 -12.85 7.79
CA GLU A 10 1.93 -12.87 6.90
C GLU A 10 1.73 -11.87 5.76
N ILE A 11 2.83 -11.37 5.22
CA ILE A 11 2.84 -10.44 4.09
C ILE A 11 3.57 -11.11 2.93
N SER A 12 3.00 -11.02 1.73
CA SER A 12 3.59 -11.61 0.53
C SER A 12 3.48 -10.65 -0.64
N THR A 13 4.49 -10.69 -1.51
CA THR A 13 4.48 -9.98 -2.79
C THR A 13 4.13 -10.89 -3.96
N ASP A 14 3.76 -12.13 -3.71
CA ASP A 14 3.36 -13.07 -4.77
C ASP A 14 1.99 -12.67 -5.33
N PRO A 15 1.92 -12.21 -6.60
CA PRO A 15 0.64 -11.78 -7.18
C PRO A 15 -0.36 -12.91 -7.34
N ALA A 16 0.09 -14.17 -7.37
CA ALA A 16 -0.80 -15.32 -7.46
C ALA A 16 -1.63 -15.53 -6.20
N ARG A 17 -1.19 -14.97 -5.05
CA ARG A 17 -1.94 -15.07 -3.80
C ARG A 17 -3.03 -14.00 -3.65
N LEU A 18 -3.03 -12.98 -4.49
CA LEU A 18 -3.99 -11.87 -4.36
C LEU A 18 -5.41 -12.32 -4.59
N ASP A 19 -6.29 -11.94 -3.68
CA ASP A 19 -7.73 -12.00 -3.87
C ASP A 19 -8.18 -10.72 -4.58
N ARG A 20 -8.12 -10.72 -5.90
CA ARG A 20 -8.40 -9.53 -6.71
C ARG A 20 -9.82 -9.03 -6.53
N ALA A 21 -10.78 -9.93 -6.33
CA ALA A 21 -12.17 -9.56 -6.10
C ALA A 21 -12.31 -8.79 -4.78
N ALA A 22 -11.65 -9.27 -3.71
CA ALA A 22 -11.66 -8.61 -2.43
C ALA A 22 -10.98 -7.23 -2.50
N VAL A 23 -9.81 -7.16 -3.13
CA VAL A 23 -9.07 -5.89 -3.32
C VAL A 23 -9.95 -4.87 -4.04
N HIS A 24 -10.56 -5.27 -5.14
CA HIS A 24 -11.45 -4.39 -5.92
C HIS A 24 -12.63 -3.90 -5.06
N LYS A 25 -13.27 -4.82 -4.35
CA LYS A 25 -14.41 -4.48 -3.50
C LYS A 25 -14.03 -3.48 -2.43
N TRP A 26 -12.93 -3.71 -1.72
CA TRP A 26 -12.46 -2.80 -0.67
C TRP A 26 -12.21 -1.40 -1.22
N LEU A 27 -11.47 -1.31 -2.31
CA LEU A 27 -11.06 -0.01 -2.85
C LEU A 27 -12.22 0.71 -3.52
N SER A 28 -13.01 0.02 -4.33
CA SER A 28 -14.12 0.65 -5.07
C SER A 28 -15.31 1.03 -4.19
N GLU A 29 -15.48 0.40 -3.04
CA GLU A 29 -16.63 0.65 -2.16
C GLU A 29 -16.27 1.44 -0.91
N ASP A 30 -15.01 1.43 -0.44
CA ASP A 30 -14.64 2.00 0.86
C ASP A 30 -13.47 2.97 0.83
N ALA A 31 -12.60 2.93 -0.15
CA ALA A 31 -11.44 3.81 -0.21
C ALA A 31 -11.80 5.12 -0.91
N TYR A 32 -11.73 6.25 -0.18
CA TYR A 32 -12.15 7.55 -0.72
C TYR A 32 -11.43 7.93 -2.01
N TRP A 33 -10.20 7.47 -2.19
CA TRP A 33 -9.39 7.78 -3.38
C TRP A 33 -9.69 6.91 -4.59
N ALA A 34 -10.50 5.85 -4.43
CA ALA A 34 -10.73 4.85 -5.46
C ALA A 34 -12.20 4.46 -5.62
N LEU A 35 -13.14 5.25 -5.07
CA LEU A 35 -14.58 4.95 -5.13
C LEU A 35 -15.02 4.80 -6.59
N GLY A 36 -15.72 3.69 -6.87
CA GLY A 36 -16.26 3.41 -8.20
C GLY A 36 -15.25 2.95 -9.22
N ARG A 37 -13.99 2.68 -8.83
CA ARG A 37 -12.98 2.19 -9.79
C ARG A 37 -13.46 0.90 -10.45
N PRO A 38 -13.49 0.82 -11.80
CA PRO A 38 -13.91 -0.40 -12.50
C PRO A 38 -12.97 -1.57 -12.24
N ARG A 39 -13.50 -2.79 -12.28
CA ARG A 39 -12.72 -4.02 -12.03
C ARG A 39 -11.58 -4.18 -13.04
N ASP A 40 -11.82 -3.92 -14.31
CA ASP A 40 -10.79 -4.06 -15.35
C ASP A 40 -9.64 -3.07 -15.13
N LYS A 41 -9.94 -1.86 -14.69
CA LYS A 41 -8.93 -0.87 -14.34
C LYS A 41 -8.09 -1.34 -13.13
N GLN A 42 -8.75 -1.88 -12.11
CA GLN A 42 -8.06 -2.43 -10.95
C GLN A 42 -7.13 -3.57 -11.34
N ASP A 43 -7.59 -4.49 -12.15
CA ASP A 43 -6.79 -5.63 -12.60
C ASP A 43 -5.57 -5.18 -13.41
N LYS A 44 -5.75 -4.20 -14.29
CA LYS A 44 -4.63 -3.64 -15.07
C LYS A 44 -3.59 -2.97 -14.16
N ALA A 45 -4.05 -2.24 -13.16
CA ALA A 45 -3.15 -1.61 -12.19
C ALA A 45 -2.36 -2.65 -11.40
N ILE A 46 -3.00 -3.73 -10.96
CA ILE A 46 -2.35 -4.84 -10.27
C ILE A 46 -1.28 -5.47 -11.18
N ASP A 47 -1.62 -5.76 -12.43
CA ASP A 47 -0.72 -6.41 -13.38
C ASP A 47 0.55 -5.60 -13.66
N ASN A 48 0.49 -4.28 -13.52
CA ASN A 48 1.59 -3.37 -13.84
C ASN A 48 2.24 -2.75 -12.59
N SER A 49 2.00 -3.31 -11.43
CA SER A 49 2.51 -2.79 -10.16
C SER A 49 3.19 -3.89 -9.35
N LEU A 50 3.96 -3.47 -8.35
CA LEU A 50 4.39 -4.32 -7.27
C LEU A 50 3.29 -4.34 -6.22
N ASN A 51 2.85 -5.53 -5.82
CA ASN A 51 1.70 -5.68 -4.93
C ASN A 51 2.12 -6.35 -3.63
N PHE A 52 1.53 -5.88 -2.52
CA PHE A 52 1.71 -6.48 -1.20
C PHE A 52 0.35 -6.91 -0.69
N GLY A 53 0.24 -8.15 -0.25
CA GLY A 53 -0.94 -8.65 0.42
C GLY A 53 -0.65 -9.00 1.87
N VAL A 54 -1.59 -8.72 2.75
CA VAL A 54 -1.57 -9.18 4.14
C VAL A 54 -2.57 -10.31 4.27
N TYR A 55 -2.15 -11.41 4.89
CA TYR A 55 -2.94 -12.64 4.97
C TYR A 55 -3.04 -13.13 6.41
N SER A 56 -4.21 -13.63 6.78
CA SER A 56 -4.36 -14.38 8.02
C SER A 56 -3.70 -15.74 7.86
N SER A 57 -2.77 -16.09 8.74
CA SER A 57 -2.05 -17.37 8.65
C SER A 57 -2.96 -18.56 8.88
N SER A 58 -3.99 -18.41 9.73
CA SER A 58 -4.90 -19.52 10.07
C SER A 58 -5.86 -19.86 8.94
N SER A 59 -6.39 -18.86 8.22
CA SER A 59 -7.38 -19.06 7.16
C SER A 59 -6.82 -18.93 5.77
N GLY A 60 -5.68 -18.26 5.61
CA GLY A 60 -5.13 -17.89 4.32
C GLY A 60 -5.86 -16.73 3.65
N ALA A 61 -6.89 -16.16 4.28
CA ALA A 61 -7.66 -15.06 3.72
C ALA A 61 -6.83 -13.79 3.69
N GLN A 62 -6.93 -13.04 2.59
CA GLN A 62 -6.32 -11.73 2.49
C GLN A 62 -7.10 -10.72 3.33
N VAL A 63 -6.37 -9.93 4.11
CA VAL A 63 -6.96 -8.93 5.01
C VAL A 63 -6.38 -7.51 4.78
N GLY A 64 -5.44 -7.37 3.87
CA GLY A 64 -4.86 -6.07 3.55
C GLY A 64 -4.18 -6.06 2.20
N TYR A 65 -3.89 -4.85 1.71
CA TYR A 65 -3.29 -4.64 0.39
C TYR A 65 -2.50 -3.34 0.36
N ALA A 66 -1.44 -3.33 -0.42
CA ALA A 66 -0.73 -2.11 -0.81
C ALA A 66 -0.18 -2.28 -2.22
N ARG A 67 -0.15 -1.18 -2.98
CA ARG A 67 0.35 -1.17 -4.33
C ARG A 67 1.48 -0.16 -4.46
N VAL A 68 2.53 -0.56 -5.19
CA VAL A 68 3.70 0.29 -5.44
C VAL A 68 3.95 0.37 -6.94
N ILE A 69 4.04 1.59 -7.44
CA ILE A 69 4.47 1.86 -8.81
C ILE A 69 5.92 2.28 -8.76
N THR A 70 6.81 1.54 -9.43
CA THR A 70 8.25 1.82 -9.34
C THR A 70 8.99 1.32 -10.58
N ASP A 71 10.09 2.02 -10.90
CA ASP A 71 11.05 1.53 -11.89
C ASP A 71 12.13 0.63 -11.25
N SER A 72 12.04 0.40 -9.95
CA SER A 72 13.00 -0.39 -9.17
C SER A 72 14.41 0.19 -9.12
N ALA A 73 14.59 1.45 -9.49
CA ALA A 73 15.90 2.10 -9.58
C ALA A 73 15.91 3.52 -9.01
N THR A 74 14.92 4.34 -9.31
CA THR A 74 14.98 5.77 -9.00
C THR A 74 13.87 6.28 -8.11
N PHE A 75 12.65 5.73 -8.22
CA PHE A 75 11.47 6.31 -7.63
C PHE A 75 10.40 5.24 -7.36
N ALA A 76 9.58 5.47 -6.32
CA ALA A 76 8.39 4.68 -6.08
C ALA A 76 7.23 5.55 -5.62
N TRP A 77 6.02 5.16 -6.02
CA TRP A 77 4.76 5.74 -5.56
C TRP A 77 4.00 4.66 -4.80
N LEU A 78 3.78 4.89 -3.50
CA LEU A 78 2.99 4.00 -2.66
C LEU A 78 1.54 4.45 -2.68
N CYS A 79 0.64 3.54 -3.00
CA CYS A 79 -0.78 3.82 -3.13
C CYS A 79 -1.63 2.61 -2.77
N ASP A 80 -2.95 2.81 -2.73
CA ASP A 80 -3.93 1.75 -2.49
C ASP A 80 -3.65 0.94 -1.21
N VAL A 81 -3.18 1.61 -0.15
CA VAL A 81 -2.94 0.97 1.15
C VAL A 81 -4.27 0.82 1.88
N TYR A 82 -4.66 -0.41 2.15
CA TYR A 82 -5.96 -0.71 2.76
C TYR A 82 -5.87 -1.92 3.68
N ILE A 83 -6.49 -1.83 4.84
CA ILE A 83 -6.68 -2.96 5.76
C ILE A 83 -8.18 -3.18 5.90
N ALA A 84 -8.62 -4.44 5.77
CA ALA A 84 -10.02 -4.80 5.93
C ALA A 84 -10.54 -4.32 7.30
N ARG A 85 -11.77 -3.81 7.33
CA ARG A 85 -12.31 -3.13 8.53
C ARG A 85 -12.26 -3.99 9.79
N ASP A 86 -12.59 -5.26 9.69
CA ASP A 86 -12.59 -6.17 10.83
C ASP A 86 -11.20 -6.63 11.27
N SER A 87 -10.18 -6.27 10.51
CA SER A 87 -8.77 -6.54 10.84
C SER A 87 -8.02 -5.29 11.31
N ARG A 88 -8.70 -4.17 11.49
CA ARG A 88 -8.09 -2.91 11.94
C ARG A 88 -7.85 -2.91 13.44
N GLY A 89 -7.02 -1.97 13.90
CA GLY A 89 -6.69 -1.84 15.31
C GLY A 89 -5.62 -2.80 15.80
N LYS A 90 -4.93 -3.49 14.90
CA LYS A 90 -3.89 -4.48 15.19
C LYS A 90 -2.51 -4.08 14.66
N ARG A 91 -2.34 -2.82 14.25
CA ARG A 91 -1.09 -2.27 13.68
C ARG A 91 -0.66 -2.95 12.37
N LEU A 92 -1.58 -3.56 11.65
CA LEU A 92 -1.28 -4.18 10.36
C LEU A 92 -0.87 -3.15 9.30
N GLY A 93 -1.48 -1.96 9.33
CA GLY A 93 -1.09 -0.87 8.43
C GLY A 93 0.35 -0.45 8.63
N HIS A 94 0.80 -0.29 9.88
CA HIS A 94 2.19 0.02 10.20
C HIS A 94 3.13 -1.08 9.70
N ALA A 95 2.81 -2.34 9.97
CA ALA A 95 3.62 -3.48 9.54
C ALA A 95 3.71 -3.57 8.02
N LEU A 96 2.60 -3.29 7.33
CA LEU A 96 2.55 -3.30 5.87
C LEU A 96 3.46 -2.22 5.27
N VAL A 97 3.40 -1.00 5.79
CA VAL A 97 4.27 0.09 5.31
C VAL A 97 5.73 -0.22 5.61
N ALA A 98 6.03 -0.79 6.77
CA ALA A 98 7.39 -1.24 7.12
C ALA A 98 7.89 -2.30 6.12
N ALA A 99 7.04 -3.26 5.75
CA ALA A 99 7.38 -4.30 4.77
C ALA A 99 7.66 -3.69 3.39
N VAL A 100 6.89 -2.70 2.98
CA VAL A 100 7.14 -1.97 1.72
C VAL A 100 8.52 -1.31 1.76
N ARG A 101 8.85 -0.60 2.84
CA ARG A 101 10.16 0.04 2.99
C ARG A 101 11.30 -0.98 2.91
N GLU A 102 11.19 -2.08 3.63
CA GLU A 102 12.20 -3.14 3.63
C GLU A 102 12.40 -3.74 2.25
N HIS A 103 11.30 -4.00 1.56
CA HIS A 103 11.35 -4.57 0.20
C HIS A 103 12.07 -3.62 -0.78
N LEU A 104 11.79 -2.33 -0.68
CA LEU A 104 12.34 -1.32 -1.59
C LEU A 104 13.76 -0.88 -1.22
N ALA A 105 14.19 -1.08 0.02
CA ALA A 105 15.50 -0.60 0.48
C ALA A 105 16.68 -1.02 -0.39
N PRO A 106 16.77 -2.28 -0.86
CA PRO A 106 17.91 -2.71 -1.71
C PRO A 106 17.99 -1.99 -3.06
N TYR A 107 16.89 -1.39 -3.54
CA TYR A 107 16.90 -0.69 -4.83
C TYR A 107 17.64 0.65 -4.79
N GLY A 108 17.85 1.23 -3.61
CA GLY A 108 18.52 2.52 -3.49
C GLY A 108 17.75 3.66 -4.14
N LEU A 109 16.43 3.65 -4.05
CA LEU A 109 15.59 4.68 -4.66
C LEU A 109 15.88 6.05 -4.05
N ARG A 110 15.83 7.11 -4.86
CA ARG A 110 16.00 8.48 -4.38
C ARG A 110 14.88 8.87 -3.42
N ARG A 111 13.64 8.46 -3.72
CA ARG A 111 12.49 8.73 -2.84
C ARG A 111 11.35 7.76 -3.09
N ILE A 112 10.54 7.61 -2.05
CA ILE A 112 9.24 6.96 -2.11
C ILE A 112 8.22 8.04 -1.76
N LEU A 113 7.24 8.25 -2.62
CA LEU A 113 6.24 9.30 -2.47
C LEU A 113 4.86 8.69 -2.25
N LEU A 114 4.04 9.35 -1.47
CA LEU A 114 2.64 9.00 -1.29
C LEU A 114 1.80 10.25 -1.07
N ALA A 115 0.48 10.10 -1.18
CA ALA A 115 -0.47 11.12 -0.78
C ALA A 115 -1.49 10.48 0.15
N THR A 116 -1.88 11.19 1.20
CA THR A 116 -2.90 10.75 2.15
C THR A 116 -3.65 11.94 2.70
N ALA A 117 -4.96 11.76 2.93
CA ALA A 117 -5.78 12.79 3.57
C ALA A 117 -5.87 12.61 5.08
N ASP A 118 -5.73 11.38 5.58
CA ASP A 118 -6.15 11.03 6.93
C ASP A 118 -5.22 10.07 7.69
N ALA A 119 -4.12 9.61 7.08
CA ALA A 119 -3.27 8.59 7.68
C ALA A 119 -1.81 9.03 7.88
N HIS A 120 -1.57 10.34 7.99
CA HIS A 120 -0.21 10.88 8.14
C HIS A 120 0.57 10.24 9.29
N GLY A 121 -0.10 9.92 10.41
CA GLY A 121 0.57 9.32 11.56
C GLY A 121 1.15 7.93 11.28
N VAL A 122 0.46 7.12 10.49
CA VAL A 122 0.94 5.80 10.10
C VAL A 122 2.24 5.91 9.30
N TYR A 123 2.25 6.80 8.32
CA TYR A 123 3.42 6.97 7.45
C TYR A 123 4.56 7.68 8.16
N ALA A 124 4.26 8.67 8.99
CA ALA A 124 5.28 9.37 9.78
C ALA A 124 6.02 8.41 10.72
N ALA A 125 5.30 7.46 11.32
CA ALA A 125 5.90 6.44 12.18
C ALA A 125 6.92 5.57 11.42
N GLU A 126 6.75 5.43 10.11
CA GLU A 126 7.66 4.65 9.26
C GLU A 126 8.68 5.53 8.51
N GLY A 127 8.83 6.78 8.91
CA GLY A 127 9.89 7.65 8.40
C GLY A 127 9.50 8.58 7.27
N PHE A 128 8.22 8.59 6.84
CA PHE A 128 7.75 9.55 5.86
C PHE A 128 7.57 10.92 6.50
N ALA A 129 7.84 11.96 5.74
CA ALA A 129 7.74 13.34 6.18
C ALA A 129 7.03 14.19 5.12
N PRO A 130 6.43 15.33 5.50
CA PRO A 130 5.92 16.27 4.51
C PRO A 130 7.00 16.64 3.50
N LEU A 131 6.58 16.94 2.26
CA LEU A 131 7.52 17.42 1.25
C LEU A 131 8.21 18.69 1.75
N GLU A 132 9.53 18.72 1.66
CA GLU A 132 10.31 19.90 2.08
C GLU A 132 10.00 21.12 1.20
N HIS A 133 9.76 20.89 -0.10
CA HIS A 133 9.45 21.93 -1.07
C HIS A 133 8.23 21.55 -1.90
N PRO A 134 7.02 21.58 -1.30
CA PRO A 134 5.80 21.18 -2.02
C PRO A 134 5.54 22.05 -3.25
N GLU A 135 6.03 23.27 -3.28
CA GLU A 135 5.91 24.19 -4.41
C GLU A 135 6.63 23.70 -5.68
N LYS A 136 7.53 22.71 -5.54
CA LYS A 136 8.22 22.11 -6.68
C LYS A 136 7.42 21.00 -7.37
N TRP A 137 6.29 20.62 -6.80
CA TRP A 137 5.51 19.48 -7.25
C TRP A 137 4.26 19.97 -7.97
N MET A 138 3.94 19.35 -9.08
CA MET A 138 2.76 19.68 -9.89
C MET A 138 2.03 18.40 -10.26
N THR A 139 0.71 18.48 -10.41
CA THR A 139 -0.12 17.36 -10.85
C THR A 139 -0.93 17.76 -12.08
N LEU A 140 -1.18 16.79 -12.94
CA LEU A 140 -2.16 16.89 -14.01
C LEU A 140 -3.25 15.86 -13.68
N GLY A 141 -4.50 16.29 -13.62
CA GLY A 141 -5.62 15.44 -13.24
C GLY A 141 -6.15 15.76 -11.86
N ALA A 142 -6.64 14.75 -11.15
CA ALA A 142 -7.20 14.93 -9.81
C ALA A 142 -6.11 15.30 -8.79
N GLN A 143 -6.52 16.14 -7.83
CA GLN A 143 -5.65 16.55 -6.74
C GLN A 143 -6.11 15.99 -5.40
#